data_5fb14b5cc5d3e06f5153684bacff6a6f
#
_entry.id   5fb14b5cc5d3e06f5153684bacff6a6f
#
_cell.length_a   1.000
_cell.length_b   1.000
_cell.length_c   1.000
_cell.angle_alpha   90.00
_cell.angle_beta   90.00
_cell.angle_gamma   90.00
#
_symmetry.space_group_name_H-M   'P 1'
#
loop_
_entity.id
_entity.type
_entity.pdbx_description
1 polymer ?
#
loop_
_entity_poly.entity_id
_entity_poly.type
_entity_poly.pdbx_seq_one_letter_code
_entity_poly.pdbx_strand_id
1 'polypeptide(L)'
;SINTTGIVTATSFVPTVGQLSHRNLVTNGAMNIAQRGTSSTTQGFQTLDRFAVWFSGTDEAPTQEQYVMNSNDTGPWESGFRNAYKVTNGNQTSGAGAGDYVYIRTKIEAQDIANSGWDYLNPNSFITLSFWVKASVAQTYNFRLETSDGTNYNYPFQYTVSSSSAWQKVTHSIPGNANLVFNNDNGNGLELHWQMFRGTDFTDNSVSNDTWAVYASGTRTKDATSTWYTTNDAVFRLTGVQLEVGPVATPFEHRSVGDELARCQRYFLRIPSAAASSGYYFLANGAAHDTNAFLCNFHFPTTMRGNPSLSTTGSLRAYNGGGLTISSIILNSASVAGACLQVATSSGLSSKDAVSLGQNNDSDASVQFTAEL
;
A
#
# COMPACT_ATOMS: atom_id res chain seq x y z
N SER A 1 31.79 -18.51 1.97
CA SER A 1 30.69 -19.28 2.62
C SER A 1 31.28 -20.29 3.58
N ILE A 2 30.76 -20.35 4.80
CA ILE A 2 31.08 -21.41 5.78
C ILE A 2 30.06 -22.52 5.56
N ASN A 3 30.50 -23.65 5.05
CA ASN A 3 29.68 -24.86 4.96
C ASN A 3 30.16 -25.85 6.01
N THR A 4 29.44 -25.99 7.12
CA THR A 4 29.80 -26.85 8.23
C THR A 4 28.57 -27.60 8.76
N THR A 5 28.75 -28.87 9.11
CA THR A 5 27.75 -29.69 9.78
C THR A 5 27.86 -29.63 11.33
N GLY A 6 28.76 -28.78 11.85
CA GLY A 6 29.01 -28.59 13.27
C GLY A 6 28.56 -27.21 13.80
N ILE A 7 28.85 -26.99 15.10
CA ILE A 7 28.61 -25.71 15.78
C ILE A 7 29.67 -24.70 15.35
N VAL A 8 29.24 -23.51 14.86
CA VAL A 8 30.12 -22.36 14.65
C VAL A 8 30.07 -21.47 15.88
N THR A 9 31.19 -21.34 16.58
CA THR A 9 31.32 -20.42 17.72
C THR A 9 32.08 -19.18 17.24
N ALA A 10 31.45 -18.01 17.34
CA ALA A 10 32.08 -16.73 17.04
C ALA A 10 31.78 -15.74 18.16
N THR A 11 32.74 -14.86 18.48
CA THR A 11 32.57 -13.79 19.46
C THR A 11 31.61 -12.70 18.96
N SER A 12 31.46 -12.58 17.64
CA SER A 12 30.45 -11.77 16.98
C SER A 12 30.11 -12.35 15.63
N PHE A 13 28.89 -12.19 15.19
CA PHE A 13 28.44 -12.45 13.81
C PHE A 13 28.08 -11.10 13.18
N VAL A 14 28.91 -10.65 12.25
CA VAL A 14 28.64 -9.44 11.48
C VAL A 14 28.19 -9.89 10.08
N PRO A 15 26.91 -9.73 9.75
CA PRO A 15 26.45 -10.04 8.39
C PRO A 15 27.10 -9.09 7.39
N THR A 16 27.60 -9.63 6.30
CA THR A 16 28.14 -8.83 5.18
C THR A 16 27.04 -8.22 4.32
N VAL A 17 25.80 -8.53 4.59
CA VAL A 17 24.61 -8.11 3.83
C VAL A 17 23.53 -7.63 4.81
N GLY A 18 23.25 -6.33 4.78
CA GLY A 18 22.10 -5.70 5.44
C GLY A 18 21.94 -5.91 6.96
N GLN A 19 20.86 -5.45 7.49
CA GLN A 19 20.46 -5.60 8.90
C GLN A 19 19.88 -6.99 9.17
N LEU A 20 19.97 -7.49 10.42
CA LEU A 20 19.38 -8.77 10.80
C LEU A 20 17.88 -8.70 11.10
N SER A 21 17.35 -7.50 11.36
CA SER A 21 15.95 -7.23 11.67
C SER A 21 15.51 -5.90 11.05
N HIS A 22 14.21 -5.71 10.89
CA HIS A 22 13.61 -4.51 10.27
C HIS A 22 14.19 -4.21 8.88
N ARG A 23 14.48 -5.27 8.13
CA ARG A 23 15.12 -5.16 6.81
C ARG A 23 14.17 -4.66 5.75
N ASN A 24 12.91 -5.10 5.80
CA ASN A 24 11.94 -4.73 4.78
C ASN A 24 11.41 -3.31 5.01
N LEU A 25 11.79 -2.39 4.14
CA LEU A 25 11.30 -1.00 4.13
C LEU A 25 9.85 -0.89 3.64
N VAL A 26 9.35 -1.91 2.95
CA VAL A 26 7.96 -1.94 2.46
C VAL A 26 7.03 -2.44 3.56
N THR A 27 5.98 -1.68 3.84
CA THR A 27 4.87 -2.09 4.72
C THR A 27 3.86 -2.92 3.93
N ASN A 28 3.34 -3.99 4.55
CA ASN A 28 2.37 -4.92 3.97
C ASN A 28 2.86 -5.67 2.72
N GLY A 29 4.17 -5.89 2.61
CA GLY A 29 4.75 -6.58 1.45
C GLY A 29 4.27 -8.04 1.26
N ALA A 30 3.76 -8.68 2.31
CA ALA A 30 3.11 -10.01 2.26
C ALA A 30 1.62 -9.95 1.92
N MET A 31 1.04 -8.78 1.67
CA MET A 31 -0.36 -8.55 1.27
C MET A 31 -1.40 -9.04 2.29
N ASN A 32 -1.06 -9.01 3.58
CA ASN A 32 -1.89 -9.58 4.65
C ASN A 32 -2.99 -8.64 5.15
N ILE A 33 -2.80 -7.33 5.07
CA ILE A 33 -3.68 -6.31 5.64
C ILE A 33 -4.52 -5.65 4.55
N ALA A 34 -5.84 -5.67 4.72
CA ALA A 34 -6.83 -5.11 3.79
C ALA A 34 -8.00 -4.47 4.57
N GLN A 35 -7.72 -3.37 5.28
CA GLN A 35 -8.72 -2.73 6.15
C GLN A 35 -9.89 -2.09 5.38
N ARG A 36 -9.66 -1.66 4.13
CA ARG A 36 -10.68 -1.01 3.29
C ARG A 36 -11.66 -1.98 2.66
N GLY A 37 -11.26 -3.23 2.47
CA GLY A 37 -12.03 -4.27 1.80
C GLY A 37 -11.12 -5.19 0.98
N THR A 38 -11.70 -6.22 0.40
CA THR A 38 -10.94 -7.25 -0.33
C THR A 38 -11.09 -7.18 -1.85
N SER A 39 -12.00 -6.34 -2.37
CA SER A 39 -12.22 -6.16 -3.82
C SER A 39 -12.78 -4.77 -4.13
N SER A 40 -12.34 -4.16 -5.23
CA SER A 40 -12.83 -2.86 -5.72
C SER A 40 -12.47 -2.65 -7.19
N THR A 41 -13.32 -1.92 -7.92
CA THR A 41 -13.06 -1.41 -9.27
C THR A 41 -12.66 0.07 -9.28
N THR A 42 -12.56 0.70 -8.12
CA THR A 42 -12.14 2.09 -7.99
C THR A 42 -10.62 2.17 -7.88
N GLN A 43 -10.01 3.16 -8.52
CA GLN A 43 -8.56 3.39 -8.42
C GLN A 43 -8.14 3.91 -7.04
N GLY A 44 -6.86 3.82 -6.74
CA GLY A 44 -6.27 4.28 -5.48
C GLY A 44 -6.18 3.18 -4.42
N PHE A 45 -6.09 3.60 -3.17
CA PHE A 45 -6.04 2.70 -2.00
C PHE A 45 -7.45 2.22 -1.66
N GLN A 46 -7.86 1.07 -2.16
CA GLN A 46 -9.24 0.56 -2.01
C GLN A 46 -9.32 -0.82 -1.36
N THR A 47 -8.21 -1.57 -1.38
CA THR A 47 -8.17 -2.95 -0.86
C THR A 47 -6.98 -3.13 0.09
N LEU A 48 -5.86 -3.61 -0.42
CA LEU A 48 -4.65 -3.83 0.36
C LEU A 48 -4.08 -2.51 0.88
N ASP A 49 -3.80 -2.48 2.16
CA ASP A 49 -3.19 -1.31 2.79
C ASP A 49 -1.80 -1.07 2.20
N ARG A 50 -1.45 0.21 2.02
CA ARG A 50 -0.20 0.71 1.46
C ARG A 50 0.04 0.43 -0.03
N PHE A 51 -0.83 -0.32 -0.70
CA PHE A 51 -0.77 -0.57 -2.13
C PHE A 51 -2.00 0.02 -2.83
N ALA A 52 -1.78 0.64 -3.97
CA ALA A 52 -2.83 1.26 -4.76
C ALA A 52 -2.73 0.84 -6.22
N VAL A 53 -3.86 0.63 -6.89
CA VAL A 53 -3.92 0.51 -8.35
C VAL A 53 -4.34 1.84 -8.93
N TRP A 54 -3.62 2.29 -9.95
CA TRP A 54 -3.91 3.48 -10.70
C TRP A 54 -4.10 3.14 -12.17
N PHE A 55 -5.13 3.69 -12.79
CA PHE A 55 -5.43 3.47 -14.19
C PHE A 55 -6.05 4.72 -14.82
N SER A 56 -5.90 4.84 -16.14
CA SER A 56 -6.53 5.87 -16.96
C SER A 56 -6.66 5.36 -18.38
N GLY A 57 -7.62 5.91 -19.13
CA GLY A 57 -7.90 5.54 -20.52
C GLY A 57 -8.53 4.16 -20.69
N THR A 58 -8.94 3.52 -19.62
CA THR A 58 -9.58 2.20 -19.65
C THR A 58 -11.04 2.29 -20.05
N ASP A 59 -11.50 1.46 -20.98
CA ASP A 59 -12.92 1.34 -21.34
C ASP A 59 -13.72 0.70 -20.21
N GLU A 60 -13.14 -0.34 -19.59
CA GLU A 60 -13.65 -0.98 -18.39
C GLU A 60 -12.58 -0.92 -17.30
N ALA A 61 -13.00 -0.51 -16.10
CA ALA A 61 -12.09 -0.37 -14.97
C ALA A 61 -11.52 -1.73 -14.51
N PRO A 62 -10.21 -1.82 -14.28
CA PRO A 62 -9.62 -3.03 -13.68
C PRO A 62 -10.16 -3.27 -12.26
N THR A 63 -10.26 -4.54 -11.89
CA THR A 63 -10.57 -4.95 -10.51
C THR A 63 -9.29 -5.19 -9.73
N GLN A 64 -9.18 -4.60 -8.55
CA GLN A 64 -8.12 -4.84 -7.57
C GLN A 64 -8.64 -5.70 -6.42
N GLU A 65 -7.88 -6.72 -5.99
CA GLU A 65 -8.33 -7.70 -5.00
C GLU A 65 -7.20 -8.15 -4.08
N GLN A 66 -7.55 -8.47 -2.82
CA GLN A 66 -6.74 -9.37 -2.00
C GLN A 66 -7.05 -10.81 -2.40
N TYR A 67 -6.12 -11.44 -3.09
CA TYR A 67 -6.22 -12.86 -3.50
C TYR A 67 -5.72 -13.76 -2.38
N VAL A 68 -6.58 -14.67 -1.91
CA VAL A 68 -6.19 -15.71 -0.94
C VAL A 68 -5.53 -16.85 -1.70
N MET A 69 -4.28 -17.12 -1.36
CA MET A 69 -3.46 -18.16 -1.98
C MET A 69 -3.82 -19.55 -1.42
N ASN A 70 -3.47 -20.58 -2.17
CA ASN A 70 -3.58 -21.98 -1.75
C ASN A 70 -2.31 -22.75 -2.15
N SER A 71 -2.24 -24.04 -1.78
CA SER A 71 -1.06 -24.88 -2.02
C SER A 71 -0.66 -25.09 -3.48
N ASN A 72 -1.53 -24.72 -4.45
CA ASN A 72 -1.18 -24.73 -5.88
C ASN A 72 -0.43 -23.47 -6.33
N ASP A 73 -0.34 -22.45 -5.49
CA ASP A 73 0.47 -21.25 -5.72
C ASP A 73 1.94 -21.52 -5.32
N THR A 74 2.55 -22.50 -5.98
CA THR A 74 3.91 -22.98 -5.68
C THR A 74 4.96 -21.86 -5.80
N GLY A 75 5.95 -21.92 -4.92
CA GLY A 75 6.98 -20.90 -4.76
C GLY A 75 6.65 -19.95 -3.62
N PRO A 76 5.71 -19.01 -3.76
CA PRO A 76 5.35 -18.15 -2.63
C PRO A 76 4.62 -18.89 -1.50
N TRP A 77 3.77 -19.91 -1.80
CA TRP A 77 3.12 -20.70 -0.74
C TRP A 77 4.12 -21.38 0.18
N GLU A 78 5.14 -22.06 -0.38
CA GLU A 78 6.22 -22.71 0.36
C GLU A 78 7.11 -21.69 1.08
N SER A 79 7.16 -20.47 0.57
CA SER A 79 7.87 -19.33 1.20
C SER A 79 7.06 -18.66 2.32
N GLY A 80 5.88 -19.19 2.68
CA GLY A 80 5.07 -18.71 3.81
C GLY A 80 4.02 -17.66 3.47
N PHE A 81 3.85 -17.26 2.21
CA PHE A 81 2.82 -16.30 1.82
C PHE A 81 1.44 -16.95 1.74
N ARG A 82 0.40 -16.17 2.11
CA ARG A 82 -1.01 -16.62 2.10
C ARG A 82 -1.89 -15.69 1.29
N ASN A 83 -1.41 -14.49 0.98
CA ASN A 83 -2.15 -13.49 0.21
C ASN A 83 -1.28 -12.89 -0.89
N ALA A 84 -1.94 -12.42 -1.94
CA ALA A 84 -1.33 -11.65 -3.01
C ALA A 84 -2.24 -10.48 -3.41
N TYR A 85 -1.66 -9.43 -3.96
CA TYR A 85 -2.41 -8.41 -4.68
C TYR A 85 -2.73 -8.95 -6.06
N LYS A 86 -4.00 -8.98 -6.42
CA LYS A 86 -4.48 -9.37 -7.74
C LYS A 86 -5.10 -8.17 -8.44
N VAL A 87 -4.67 -7.92 -9.67
CA VAL A 87 -5.32 -6.99 -10.59
C VAL A 87 -5.84 -7.79 -11.78
N THR A 88 -7.13 -7.66 -12.04
CA THR A 88 -7.79 -8.24 -13.22
C THR A 88 -8.13 -7.08 -14.16
N ASN A 89 -7.64 -7.15 -15.39
CA ASN A 89 -7.94 -6.15 -16.40
C ASN A 89 -9.42 -6.18 -16.78
N GLY A 90 -9.96 -5.04 -17.17
CA GLY A 90 -11.26 -4.96 -17.85
C GLY A 90 -11.15 -5.22 -19.35
N ASN A 91 -12.27 -5.16 -20.05
CA ASN A 91 -12.33 -5.29 -21.49
C ASN A 91 -12.00 -3.93 -22.16
N GLN A 92 -10.79 -3.81 -22.71
CA GLN A 92 -10.29 -2.59 -23.36
C GLN A 92 -10.59 -2.65 -24.88
N THR A 93 -11.83 -2.34 -25.26
CA THR A 93 -12.33 -2.46 -26.65
C THR A 93 -11.71 -1.46 -27.61
N SER A 94 -11.26 -0.31 -27.12
CA SER A 94 -10.57 0.73 -27.92
C SER A 94 -9.08 0.41 -28.14
N GLY A 95 -8.57 -0.67 -27.53
CA GLY A 95 -7.16 -1.04 -27.59
C GLY A 95 -6.30 -0.24 -26.63
N ALA A 96 -5.01 -0.15 -26.92
CA ALA A 96 -4.00 0.49 -26.05
C ALA A 96 -3.66 1.89 -26.58
N GLY A 97 -4.19 2.92 -25.95
CA GLY A 97 -3.94 4.31 -26.29
C GLY A 97 -2.61 4.84 -25.72
N ALA A 98 -2.12 5.91 -26.32
CA ALA A 98 -0.86 6.56 -25.89
C ALA A 98 -0.93 7.12 -24.47
N GLY A 99 -2.09 7.60 -24.03
CA GLY A 99 -2.32 8.13 -22.68
C GLY A 99 -2.78 7.12 -21.64
N ASP A 100 -2.93 5.82 -22.01
CA ASP A 100 -3.49 4.81 -21.13
C ASP A 100 -2.45 4.23 -20.18
N TYR A 101 -2.89 3.81 -19.01
CA TYR A 101 -2.03 3.08 -18.07
C TYR A 101 -2.80 2.26 -17.06
N VAL A 102 -2.17 1.19 -16.59
CA VAL A 102 -2.53 0.41 -15.39
C VAL A 102 -1.26 0.05 -14.64
N TYR A 103 -1.16 0.44 -13.37
CA TYR A 103 -0.01 0.09 -12.53
C TYR A 103 -0.38 -0.01 -11.05
N ILE A 104 0.38 -0.83 -10.31
CA ILE A 104 0.37 -0.89 -8.85
C ILE A 104 1.43 0.08 -8.33
N ARG A 105 1.13 0.77 -7.23
CA ARG A 105 2.07 1.66 -6.54
C ARG A 105 2.06 1.44 -5.03
N THR A 106 3.24 1.53 -4.42
CA THR A 106 3.43 1.75 -2.99
C THR A 106 4.46 2.86 -2.76
N LYS A 107 4.41 3.48 -1.59
CA LYS A 107 5.29 4.60 -1.22
C LYS A 107 5.95 4.34 0.12
N ILE A 108 7.15 4.89 0.31
CA ILE A 108 7.95 4.79 1.54
C ILE A 108 8.25 6.22 2.01
N GLU A 109 8.11 6.48 3.32
CA GLU A 109 8.43 7.78 3.90
C GLU A 109 9.91 8.13 3.70
N ALA A 110 10.21 9.40 3.48
CA ALA A 110 11.58 9.88 3.29
C ALA A 110 12.48 9.55 4.48
N GLN A 111 11.97 9.73 5.71
CA GLN A 111 12.70 9.38 6.94
C GLN A 111 13.05 7.89 7.03
N ASP A 112 12.19 6.99 6.51
CA ASP A 112 12.46 5.54 6.55
C ASP A 112 13.60 5.17 5.61
N ILE A 113 13.74 5.85 4.48
CA ILE A 113 14.89 5.71 3.57
C ILE A 113 16.14 6.37 4.18
N ALA A 114 16.03 7.61 4.66
CA ALA A 114 17.15 8.35 5.22
C ALA A 114 17.80 7.64 6.42
N ASN A 115 16.99 6.95 7.24
CA ASN A 115 17.46 6.22 8.43
C ASN A 115 17.64 4.71 8.20
N SER A 116 17.50 4.22 6.96
CA SER A 116 17.61 2.79 6.64
C SER A 116 19.03 2.21 6.78
N GLY A 117 20.05 3.07 6.82
CA GLY A 117 21.45 2.66 6.73
C GLY A 117 21.95 2.47 5.28
N TRP A 118 21.12 2.79 4.28
CA TRP A 118 21.58 2.87 2.89
C TRP A 118 22.40 4.15 2.67
N ASP A 119 23.64 4.00 2.26
CA ASP A 119 24.47 5.13 1.79
C ASP A 119 24.04 5.48 0.35
N TYR A 120 22.85 6.13 0.25
CA TYR A 120 22.18 6.37 -1.04
C TYR A 120 22.94 7.33 -1.97
N LEU A 121 23.91 8.08 -1.46
CA LEU A 121 24.78 8.93 -2.28
C LEU A 121 25.93 8.17 -2.93
N ASN A 122 26.20 6.94 -2.47
CA ASN A 122 27.31 6.14 -2.92
C ASN A 122 26.88 5.10 -3.97
N PRO A 123 27.39 5.16 -5.21
CA PRO A 123 27.00 4.21 -6.26
C PRO A 123 27.47 2.76 -6.01
N ASN A 124 28.31 2.53 -5.00
CA ASN A 124 28.73 1.20 -4.56
C ASN A 124 27.91 0.69 -3.35
N SER A 125 26.95 1.45 -2.85
CA SER A 125 25.98 1.05 -1.85
C SER A 125 24.65 0.75 -2.53
N PHE A 126 23.98 -0.33 -2.12
CA PHE A 126 22.82 -0.86 -2.82
C PHE A 126 21.62 -1.00 -1.88
N ILE A 127 20.44 -0.86 -2.45
CA ILE A 127 19.18 -1.48 -1.96
C ILE A 127 18.78 -2.58 -2.93
N THR A 128 18.16 -3.63 -2.41
CA THR A 128 17.69 -4.76 -3.24
C THR A 128 16.19 -4.91 -3.10
N LEU A 129 15.51 -4.87 -4.24
CA LEU A 129 14.09 -5.19 -4.36
C LEU A 129 13.93 -6.67 -4.69
N SER A 130 13.04 -7.36 -3.98
CA SER A 130 12.58 -8.68 -4.36
C SER A 130 11.07 -8.80 -4.25
N PHE A 131 10.45 -9.57 -5.13
CA PHE A 131 9.02 -9.84 -5.12
C PHE A 131 8.68 -11.11 -5.90
N TRP A 132 7.52 -11.68 -5.60
CA TRP A 132 6.91 -12.74 -6.40
C TRP A 132 5.85 -12.15 -7.31
N VAL A 133 5.85 -12.58 -8.57
CA VAL A 133 4.90 -12.15 -9.59
C VAL A 133 4.35 -13.35 -10.37
N LYS A 134 3.07 -13.28 -10.73
CA LYS A 134 2.42 -14.20 -11.67
C LYS A 134 1.46 -13.40 -12.53
N ALA A 135 1.55 -13.55 -13.84
CA ALA A 135 0.65 -12.89 -14.77
C ALA A 135 0.07 -13.90 -15.76
N SER A 136 -1.18 -13.74 -16.17
CA SER A 136 -1.82 -14.59 -17.17
C SER A 136 -1.27 -14.38 -18.59
N VAL A 137 -0.54 -13.29 -18.81
CA VAL A 137 0.13 -12.98 -20.08
C VAL A 137 1.63 -13.01 -19.87
N ALA A 138 2.31 -13.90 -20.58
CA ALA A 138 3.76 -13.99 -20.60
C ALA A 138 4.32 -12.85 -21.49
N GLN A 139 4.96 -11.87 -20.87
CA GLN A 139 5.56 -10.73 -21.56
C GLN A 139 6.63 -10.07 -20.66
N THR A 140 7.32 -9.09 -21.20
CA THR A 140 8.18 -8.19 -20.44
C THR A 140 7.35 -7.07 -19.83
N TYR A 141 7.49 -6.87 -18.52
CA TYR A 141 6.85 -5.82 -17.74
C TYR A 141 7.87 -4.78 -17.30
N ASN A 142 7.41 -3.55 -17.17
CA ASN A 142 8.23 -2.45 -16.65
C ASN A 142 8.02 -2.29 -15.14
N PHE A 143 9.12 -1.97 -14.46
CA PHE A 143 9.13 -1.49 -13.10
C PHE A 143 9.91 -0.17 -13.04
N ARG A 144 9.58 0.68 -12.09
CA ARG A 144 10.40 1.86 -11.81
C ARG A 144 10.34 2.27 -10.34
N LEU A 145 11.43 2.85 -9.84
CA LEU A 145 11.43 3.67 -8.64
C LEU A 145 11.39 5.14 -9.02
N GLU A 146 10.79 5.96 -8.14
CA GLU A 146 10.82 7.42 -8.27
C GLU A 146 11.08 8.03 -6.90
N THR A 147 12.07 8.96 -6.83
CA THR A 147 12.30 9.76 -5.62
C THR A 147 11.39 10.99 -5.65
N SER A 148 11.08 11.54 -4.46
CA SER A 148 10.15 12.68 -4.36
C SER A 148 10.76 13.90 -3.67
N ASP A 149 11.97 13.79 -3.12
CA ASP A 149 12.67 14.89 -2.46
C ASP A 149 13.70 15.53 -3.39
N GLY A 150 13.84 16.85 -3.29
CA GLY A 150 14.74 17.62 -4.14
C GLY A 150 14.34 17.52 -5.61
N THR A 151 15.31 17.24 -6.48
CA THR A 151 15.05 16.89 -7.88
C THR A 151 14.61 15.43 -7.93
N ASN A 152 13.45 15.16 -8.50
CA ASN A 152 12.95 13.79 -8.65
C ASN A 152 13.84 13.01 -9.62
N TYR A 153 14.26 11.83 -9.21
CA TYR A 153 14.98 10.86 -10.02
C TYR A 153 14.11 9.63 -10.27
N ASN A 154 14.32 9.00 -11.42
CA ASN A 154 13.63 7.79 -11.85
C ASN A 154 14.67 6.71 -12.16
N TYR A 155 14.40 5.48 -11.69
CA TYR A 155 15.22 4.29 -11.95
C TYR A 155 14.33 3.19 -12.51
N PRO A 156 14.28 3.02 -13.83
CA PRO A 156 13.49 1.98 -14.48
C PRO A 156 14.29 0.69 -14.65
N PHE A 157 13.60 -0.45 -14.60
CA PHE A 157 14.10 -1.72 -15.10
C PHE A 157 12.97 -2.57 -15.67
N GLN A 158 13.33 -3.61 -16.41
CA GLN A 158 12.39 -4.56 -17.00
C GLN A 158 12.58 -5.95 -16.39
N TYR A 159 11.49 -6.69 -16.27
CA TYR A 159 11.50 -8.10 -15.93
C TYR A 159 10.53 -8.86 -16.83
N THR A 160 10.88 -10.10 -17.17
CA THR A 160 10.06 -10.92 -18.06
C THR A 160 9.36 -12.01 -17.28
N VAL A 161 8.03 -12.04 -17.36
CA VAL A 161 7.24 -13.19 -16.95
C VAL A 161 7.21 -14.17 -18.12
N SER A 162 7.95 -15.27 -17.98
CA SER A 162 8.17 -16.24 -19.08
C SER A 162 7.08 -17.31 -19.17
N SER A 163 6.26 -17.47 -18.11
CA SER A 163 5.17 -18.45 -18.05
C SER A 163 3.93 -17.83 -17.43
N SER A 164 2.79 -17.97 -18.12
CA SER A 164 1.48 -17.51 -17.64
C SER A 164 0.91 -18.37 -16.49
N SER A 165 1.49 -19.52 -16.19
CA SER A 165 0.97 -20.49 -15.22
C SER A 165 1.75 -20.54 -13.90
N ALA A 166 2.98 -20.02 -13.86
CA ALA A 166 3.88 -20.15 -12.71
C ALA A 166 4.17 -18.81 -12.02
N TRP A 167 4.38 -18.86 -10.72
CA TRP A 167 4.98 -17.76 -9.98
C TRP A 167 6.47 -17.65 -10.29
N GLN A 168 6.95 -16.44 -10.39
CA GLN A 168 8.35 -16.12 -10.62
C GLN A 168 8.82 -15.15 -9.53
N LYS A 169 9.99 -15.44 -8.93
CA LYS A 169 10.65 -14.50 -8.03
C LYS A 169 11.56 -13.59 -8.85
N VAL A 170 11.34 -12.30 -8.73
CA VAL A 170 12.19 -11.24 -9.30
C VAL A 170 13.06 -10.66 -8.20
N THR A 171 14.32 -10.45 -8.50
CA THR A 171 15.29 -9.80 -7.61
C THR A 171 16.09 -8.79 -8.41
N HIS A 172 16.23 -7.57 -7.88
CA HIS A 172 16.94 -6.50 -8.56
C HIS A 172 17.67 -5.61 -7.56
N SER A 173 18.98 -5.42 -7.75
CA SER A 173 19.81 -4.57 -6.91
C SER A 173 19.98 -3.20 -7.53
N ILE A 174 19.76 -2.15 -6.75
CA ILE A 174 19.66 -0.76 -7.19
C ILE A 174 20.79 0.02 -6.49
N PRO A 175 21.74 0.60 -7.23
CA PRO A 175 22.83 1.38 -6.65
C PRO A 175 22.35 2.74 -6.13
N GLY A 176 23.10 3.32 -5.21
CA GLY A 176 22.95 4.74 -4.88
C GLY A 176 23.37 5.65 -6.03
N ASN A 177 23.10 6.94 -5.89
CA ASN A 177 23.51 7.98 -6.84
C ASN A 177 23.78 9.30 -6.10
N ALA A 178 24.86 9.98 -6.43
CA ALA A 178 25.31 11.20 -5.73
C ALA A 178 24.31 12.37 -5.76
N ASN A 179 23.28 12.28 -6.60
CA ASN A 179 22.25 13.32 -6.72
C ASN A 179 20.94 13.01 -5.98
N LEU A 180 20.82 11.84 -5.33
CA LEU A 180 19.61 11.51 -4.59
C LEU A 180 19.50 12.35 -3.34
N VAL A 181 18.27 12.73 -3.01
CA VAL A 181 17.94 13.46 -1.79
C VAL A 181 16.79 12.74 -1.10
N PHE A 182 16.93 12.51 0.20
CA PHE A 182 15.85 12.03 1.07
C PHE A 182 15.83 12.89 2.32
N ASN A 183 14.73 13.60 2.53
CA ASN A 183 14.53 14.39 3.73
C ASN A 183 14.32 13.47 4.94
N ASN A 184 14.65 13.96 6.14
CA ASN A 184 14.35 13.22 7.36
C ASN A 184 12.98 13.63 7.90
N ASP A 185 11.93 13.41 7.10
CA ASP A 185 10.55 13.76 7.42
C ASP A 185 9.56 12.64 7.01
N ASN A 186 8.30 12.82 7.35
CA ASN A 186 7.23 11.88 7.04
C ASN A 186 6.63 12.08 5.62
N GLY A 187 7.28 12.85 4.76
CA GLY A 187 6.92 13.03 3.36
C GLY A 187 7.16 11.78 2.52
N ASN A 188 6.80 11.87 1.25
CA ASN A 188 7.06 10.80 0.29
C ASN A 188 8.53 10.81 -0.11
N GLY A 189 9.29 9.77 0.20
CA GLY A 189 10.69 9.64 -0.18
C GLY A 189 10.88 8.82 -1.44
N LEU A 190 10.25 7.65 -1.50
CA LEU A 190 10.44 6.70 -2.60
C LEU A 190 9.11 6.06 -3.01
N GLU A 191 8.86 6.01 -4.31
CA GLU A 191 7.72 5.31 -4.91
C GLU A 191 8.18 4.09 -5.70
N LEU A 192 7.46 2.98 -5.55
CA LEU A 192 7.65 1.73 -6.29
C LEU A 192 6.45 1.51 -7.21
N HIS A 193 6.70 1.33 -8.51
CA HIS A 193 5.65 1.19 -9.53
C HIS A 193 5.83 -0.10 -10.34
N TRP A 194 4.88 -1.04 -10.22
CA TRP A 194 4.76 -2.23 -11.10
C TRP A 194 3.77 -1.89 -12.21
N GLN A 195 4.26 -1.80 -13.44
CA GLN A 195 3.46 -1.37 -14.59
C GLN A 195 2.98 -2.60 -15.37
N MET A 196 1.67 -2.84 -15.38
CA MET A 196 1.06 -3.80 -16.29
C MET A 196 1.02 -3.25 -17.70
N PHE A 197 0.70 -1.96 -17.85
CA PHE A 197 0.78 -1.20 -19.09
C PHE A 197 1.00 0.28 -18.83
N ARG A 198 1.68 0.95 -19.77
CA ARG A 198 1.77 2.40 -19.85
C ARG A 198 2.03 2.80 -21.29
N GLY A 199 1.19 3.71 -21.82
CA GLY A 199 1.23 4.17 -23.19
C GLY A 199 2.38 5.15 -23.50
N THR A 200 2.56 5.43 -24.77
CA THR A 200 3.74 6.14 -25.32
C THR A 200 3.82 7.62 -24.95
N ASP A 201 2.77 8.24 -24.39
CA ASP A 201 2.87 9.59 -23.80
C ASP A 201 3.78 9.62 -22.56
N PHE A 202 4.11 8.46 -22.01
CA PHE A 202 4.87 8.29 -20.76
C PHE A 202 6.12 7.44 -20.91
N THR A 203 6.37 6.87 -22.09
CA THR A 203 7.42 5.87 -22.31
C THR A 203 8.21 6.21 -23.57
N ASP A 204 9.46 5.75 -23.63
CA ASP A 204 10.33 5.96 -24.78
C ASP A 204 11.42 4.88 -24.79
N ASN A 205 11.65 4.21 -25.92
CA ASN A 205 12.65 3.16 -26.07
C ASN A 205 14.11 3.63 -25.90
N SER A 206 14.35 4.96 -25.93
CA SER A 206 15.65 5.54 -25.62
C SER A 206 15.98 5.54 -24.13
N VAL A 207 15.01 5.28 -23.24
CA VAL A 207 15.23 5.20 -21.80
C VAL A 207 16.20 4.07 -21.47
N SER A 208 17.25 4.41 -20.72
CA SER A 208 18.21 3.42 -20.23
C SER A 208 17.65 2.75 -18.97
N ASN A 209 17.51 1.42 -19.01
CA ASN A 209 17.22 0.64 -17.81
C ASN A 209 18.45 0.64 -16.88
N ASP A 210 18.21 0.32 -15.60
CA ASP A 210 19.26 0.13 -14.57
C ASP A 210 20.13 1.38 -14.33
N THR A 211 19.54 2.56 -14.55
CA THR A 211 20.23 3.83 -14.43
C THR A 211 19.32 4.90 -13.84
N TRP A 212 19.82 5.63 -12.85
CA TRP A 212 19.15 6.82 -12.33
C TRP A 212 19.21 7.96 -13.34
N ALA A 213 18.06 8.52 -13.66
CA ALA A 213 17.92 9.70 -14.51
C ALA A 213 16.96 10.71 -13.86
N VAL A 214 17.10 11.98 -14.18
CA VAL A 214 16.12 13.00 -13.77
C VAL A 214 14.75 12.59 -14.31
N TYR A 215 13.75 12.65 -13.46
CA TYR A 215 12.38 12.31 -13.85
C TYR A 215 11.87 13.22 -14.98
N ALA A 216 11.33 12.59 -16.00
CA ALA A 216 10.60 13.27 -17.06
C ALA A 216 9.31 12.49 -17.37
N SER A 217 8.21 13.21 -17.53
CA SER A 217 6.87 12.59 -17.65
C SER A 217 6.70 11.73 -18.90
N GLY A 218 7.38 12.03 -19.99
CA GLY A 218 7.31 11.31 -21.26
C GLY A 218 8.31 10.16 -21.40
N THR A 219 9.29 10.03 -20.47
CA THR A 219 10.40 9.06 -20.58
C THR A 219 10.60 8.29 -19.27
N ARG A 220 9.50 7.78 -18.71
CA ARG A 220 9.53 7.10 -17.39
C ARG A 220 10.15 5.71 -17.47
N THR A 221 9.85 4.98 -18.54
CA THR A 221 10.34 3.61 -18.81
C THR A 221 10.47 3.42 -20.32
N LYS A 222 11.06 2.31 -20.75
CA LYS A 222 10.91 1.82 -22.13
C LYS A 222 9.45 1.54 -22.45
N ASP A 223 9.14 1.49 -23.75
CA ASP A 223 7.78 1.19 -24.21
C ASP A 223 7.31 -0.15 -23.65
N ALA A 224 6.03 -0.18 -23.25
CA ALA A 224 5.41 -1.35 -22.68
C ALA A 224 4.82 -2.24 -23.77
N THR A 225 4.91 -3.56 -23.59
CA THR A 225 4.12 -4.51 -24.36
C THR A 225 2.65 -4.39 -23.97
N SER A 226 1.76 -4.20 -24.95
CA SER A 226 0.34 -3.93 -24.72
C SER A 226 -0.52 -5.19 -24.53
N THR A 227 0.03 -6.40 -24.73
CA THR A 227 -0.77 -7.65 -24.76
C THR A 227 -1.57 -7.87 -23.49
N TRP A 228 -0.99 -7.60 -22.30
CA TRP A 228 -1.73 -7.71 -21.03
C TRP A 228 -2.92 -6.75 -21.01
N TYR A 229 -2.72 -5.52 -21.43
CA TYR A 229 -3.74 -4.46 -21.42
C TYR A 229 -4.87 -4.75 -22.41
N THR A 230 -4.56 -5.29 -23.60
CA THR A 230 -5.55 -5.61 -24.64
C THR A 230 -6.18 -7.01 -24.48
N THR A 231 -5.76 -7.78 -23.46
CA THR A 231 -6.36 -9.08 -23.16
C THR A 231 -7.44 -8.90 -22.09
N ASN A 232 -8.70 -9.19 -22.43
CA ASN A 232 -9.81 -9.17 -21.48
C ASN A 232 -9.54 -10.17 -20.33
N ASP A 233 -9.89 -9.78 -19.13
CA ASP A 233 -9.70 -10.55 -17.89
C ASP A 233 -8.24 -10.99 -17.62
N ALA A 234 -7.26 -10.32 -18.25
CA ALA A 234 -5.86 -10.58 -17.96
C ALA A 234 -5.55 -10.31 -16.48
N VAL A 235 -4.86 -11.24 -15.84
CA VAL A 235 -4.57 -11.19 -14.41
C VAL A 235 -3.10 -10.89 -14.17
N PHE A 236 -2.83 -10.02 -13.20
CA PHE A 236 -1.50 -9.78 -12.63
C PHE A 236 -1.56 -9.98 -11.11
N ARG A 237 -0.63 -10.75 -10.54
CA ARG A 237 -0.54 -11.01 -9.10
C ARG A 237 0.84 -10.66 -8.58
N LEU A 238 0.89 -10.06 -7.38
CA LEU A 238 2.09 -9.57 -6.71
C LEU A 238 2.05 -9.95 -5.23
N THR A 239 3.14 -10.49 -4.69
CA THR A 239 3.30 -10.74 -3.25
C THR A 239 4.78 -10.80 -2.87
N GLY A 240 5.07 -10.83 -1.57
CA GLY A 240 6.44 -10.95 -1.06
C GLY A 240 7.33 -9.79 -1.44
N VAL A 241 6.77 -8.57 -1.48
CA VAL A 241 7.51 -7.36 -1.81
C VAL A 241 8.43 -6.98 -0.66
N GLN A 242 9.73 -7.02 -0.90
CA GLN A 242 10.76 -6.61 0.06
C GLN A 242 11.76 -5.69 -0.61
N LEU A 243 11.98 -4.52 -0.01
CA LEU A 243 13.05 -3.60 -0.33
C LEU A 243 13.98 -3.54 0.90
N GLU A 244 15.22 -3.92 0.73
CA GLU A 244 16.18 -4.04 1.83
C GLU A 244 17.54 -3.44 1.48
N VAL A 245 18.29 -2.98 2.48
CA VAL A 245 19.64 -2.46 2.29
C VAL A 245 20.60 -3.62 2.05
N GLY A 246 21.40 -3.51 1.02
CA GLY A 246 22.44 -4.48 0.63
C GLY A 246 22.33 -4.89 -0.84
N PRO A 247 23.37 -5.53 -1.38
CA PRO A 247 23.46 -5.88 -2.81
C PRO A 247 22.79 -7.22 -3.17
N VAL A 248 22.22 -7.94 -2.18
CA VAL A 248 21.66 -9.30 -2.39
C VAL A 248 20.36 -9.44 -1.62
N ALA A 249 19.34 -9.99 -2.27
CA ALA A 249 18.09 -10.30 -1.62
C ALA A 249 18.25 -11.42 -0.57
N THR A 250 17.73 -11.18 0.61
CA THR A 250 17.66 -12.18 1.69
C THR A 250 16.29 -12.88 1.70
N PRO A 251 16.07 -13.93 2.51
CA PRO A 251 14.74 -14.46 2.75
C PRO A 251 13.78 -13.37 3.24
N PHE A 252 12.52 -13.43 2.82
CA PHE A 252 11.52 -12.44 3.18
C PHE A 252 11.38 -12.29 4.70
N GLU A 253 11.31 -11.06 5.17
CA GLU A 253 11.09 -10.73 6.58
C GLU A 253 9.58 -10.81 6.90
N HIS A 254 9.14 -12.01 7.30
CA HIS A 254 7.77 -12.18 7.79
C HIS A 254 7.60 -11.49 9.14
N ARG A 255 6.59 -10.63 9.25
CA ARG A 255 6.19 -9.97 10.49
C ARG A 255 4.90 -10.58 11.02
N SER A 256 4.64 -10.47 12.32
CA SER A 256 3.34 -10.84 12.86
C SER A 256 2.23 -9.99 12.23
N VAL A 257 1.02 -10.55 12.11
CA VAL A 257 -0.13 -9.81 11.57
C VAL A 257 -0.41 -8.55 12.39
N GLY A 258 -0.23 -8.62 13.72
CA GLY A 258 -0.42 -7.49 14.61
C GLY A 258 0.58 -6.34 14.36
N ASP A 259 1.87 -6.67 14.18
CA ASP A 259 2.89 -5.68 13.86
C ASP A 259 2.66 -5.04 12.50
N GLU A 260 2.29 -5.85 11.49
CA GLU A 260 2.00 -5.34 10.16
C GLU A 260 0.74 -4.45 10.15
N LEU A 261 -0.31 -4.83 10.90
CA LEU A 261 -1.51 -4.02 11.07
C LEU A 261 -1.18 -2.66 11.71
N ALA A 262 -0.38 -2.64 12.79
CA ALA A 262 0.03 -1.39 13.43
C ALA A 262 0.80 -0.46 12.47
N ARG A 263 1.67 -1.01 11.61
CA ARG A 263 2.37 -0.28 10.56
C ARG A 263 1.40 0.30 9.51
N CYS A 264 0.38 -0.46 9.13
CA CYS A 264 -0.66 0.00 8.21
C CYS A 264 -1.53 1.09 8.84
N GLN A 265 -1.86 0.96 10.13
CA GLN A 265 -2.68 1.94 10.86
C GLN A 265 -1.99 3.32 11.03
N ARG A 266 -0.70 3.40 10.83
CA ARG A 266 0.00 4.70 10.69
C ARG A 266 -0.53 5.52 9.50
N TYR A 267 -1.11 4.88 8.50
CA TYR A 267 -1.57 5.52 7.25
C TYR A 267 -3.08 5.46 7.06
N PHE A 268 -3.70 4.40 7.52
CA PHE A 268 -5.13 4.21 7.43
C PHE A 268 -5.65 3.43 8.63
N LEU A 269 -6.65 3.97 9.28
CA LEU A 269 -7.33 3.35 10.42
C LEU A 269 -8.83 3.26 10.14
N ARG A 270 -9.37 2.04 10.18
CA ARG A 270 -10.80 1.74 10.12
C ARG A 270 -11.30 1.33 11.51
N ILE A 271 -12.39 1.90 11.96
CA ILE A 271 -13.06 1.58 13.24
C ILE A 271 -14.51 1.18 12.97
N PRO A 272 -14.91 -0.06 13.27
CA PRO A 272 -14.07 -1.17 13.76
C PRO A 272 -13.12 -1.66 12.67
N SER A 273 -12.03 -2.31 13.07
CA SER A 273 -10.97 -2.79 12.16
C SER A 273 -11.39 -3.90 11.21
N ALA A 274 -12.55 -4.52 11.46
CA ALA A 274 -13.22 -5.51 10.63
C ALA A 274 -14.73 -5.35 10.76
N ALA A 275 -15.52 -6.05 9.94
CA ALA A 275 -16.96 -6.13 10.13
C ALA A 275 -17.29 -6.58 11.56
N ALA A 276 -18.20 -5.87 12.22
CA ALA A 276 -18.61 -6.22 13.56
C ALA A 276 -19.46 -7.50 13.56
N SER A 277 -19.48 -8.23 14.68
CA SER A 277 -20.32 -9.43 14.84
C SER A 277 -21.83 -9.10 14.89
N SER A 278 -22.17 -7.83 15.06
CA SER A 278 -23.52 -7.31 15.12
C SER A 278 -23.58 -5.97 14.39
N GLY A 279 -24.68 -5.68 13.71
CA GLY A 279 -24.92 -4.38 13.06
C GLY A 279 -25.17 -3.21 14.02
N TYR A 280 -24.98 -3.39 15.33
CA TYR A 280 -25.21 -2.38 16.38
C TYR A 280 -23.99 -2.16 17.28
N TYR A 281 -22.79 -2.30 16.73
CA TYR A 281 -21.55 -2.08 17.49
C TYR A 281 -21.34 -0.57 17.75
N PHE A 282 -21.00 -0.21 19.00
CA PHE A 282 -20.68 1.16 19.38
C PHE A 282 -19.21 1.49 19.06
N LEU A 283 -19.00 2.58 18.33
CA LEU A 283 -17.69 3.00 17.84
C LEU A 283 -17.01 3.99 18.81
N ALA A 284 -17.80 4.90 19.39
CA ALA A 284 -17.33 5.91 20.32
C ALA A 284 -18.44 6.41 21.22
N ASN A 285 -18.07 6.89 22.40
CA ASN A 285 -18.95 7.60 23.32
C ASN A 285 -18.59 9.08 23.35
N GLY A 286 -19.58 9.93 23.64
CA GLY A 286 -19.44 11.35 23.69
C GLY A 286 -20.52 12.03 24.53
N ALA A 287 -20.57 13.35 24.46
CA ALA A 287 -21.57 14.16 25.13
C ALA A 287 -22.14 15.22 24.19
N ALA A 288 -23.46 15.43 24.28
CA ALA A 288 -24.13 16.51 23.56
C ALA A 288 -23.67 17.87 24.07
N HIS A 289 -23.22 18.73 23.15
CA HIS A 289 -22.88 20.10 23.50
C HIS A 289 -24.04 21.07 23.24
N ASP A 290 -25.02 20.66 22.41
CA ASP A 290 -26.26 21.37 22.17
C ASP A 290 -27.40 20.40 21.90
N THR A 291 -28.55 20.89 21.40
CA THR A 291 -29.75 20.08 21.13
C THR A 291 -29.66 19.23 19.85
N ASN A 292 -28.68 19.44 19.01
CA ASN A 292 -28.57 18.85 17.69
C ASN A 292 -27.21 18.23 17.39
N ALA A 293 -26.19 18.33 18.28
CA ALA A 293 -24.89 17.78 18.04
C ALA A 293 -24.19 17.31 19.31
N PHE A 294 -23.32 16.30 19.16
CA PHE A 294 -22.45 15.81 20.21
C PHE A 294 -21.02 15.67 19.70
N LEU A 295 -20.08 15.68 20.62
CA LEU A 295 -18.67 15.45 20.36
C LEU A 295 -18.28 14.07 20.87
N CYS A 296 -17.52 13.32 20.07
CA CYS A 296 -16.92 12.06 20.51
C CYS A 296 -15.45 11.98 20.08
N ASN A 297 -14.64 11.35 20.92
CA ASN A 297 -13.20 11.27 20.74
C ASN A 297 -12.78 9.87 20.34
N PHE A 298 -11.81 9.81 19.41
CA PHE A 298 -11.12 8.61 18.98
C PHE A 298 -9.63 8.72 19.34
N HIS A 299 -9.14 7.71 20.04
CA HIS A 299 -7.71 7.54 20.27
C HIS A 299 -7.17 6.53 19.26
N PHE A 300 -6.08 6.87 18.62
CA PHE A 300 -5.48 5.98 17.62
C PHE A 300 -4.55 4.98 18.29
N PRO A 301 -4.61 3.68 17.93
CA PRO A 301 -3.75 2.65 18.51
C PRO A 301 -2.29 2.82 18.10
N THR A 302 -2.07 3.52 16.98
CA THR A 302 -0.74 3.85 16.44
C THR A 302 -0.74 5.31 16.03
N THR A 303 0.36 6.03 16.32
CA THR A 303 0.55 7.41 15.85
C THR A 303 0.50 7.45 14.33
N MET A 304 -0.46 8.19 13.77
CA MET A 304 -0.59 8.35 12.33
C MET A 304 0.55 9.19 11.74
N ARG A 305 0.81 9.03 10.46
CA ARG A 305 1.87 9.74 9.74
C ARG A 305 1.68 11.27 9.79
N GLY A 306 0.48 11.72 9.67
CA GLY A 306 0.08 13.14 9.72
C GLY A 306 -1.33 13.28 10.23
N ASN A 307 -1.83 14.51 10.36
CA ASN A 307 -3.22 14.74 10.69
C ASN A 307 -4.12 14.10 9.64
N PRO A 308 -5.03 13.18 10.04
CA PRO A 308 -5.82 12.43 9.07
C PRO A 308 -6.98 13.24 8.50
N SER A 309 -7.44 12.83 7.33
CA SER A 309 -8.78 13.11 6.84
C SER A 309 -9.78 12.07 7.33
N LEU A 310 -11.05 12.46 7.40
CA LEU A 310 -12.18 11.63 7.84
C LEU A 310 -12.99 11.15 6.63
N SER A 311 -13.38 9.88 6.66
CA SER A 311 -14.48 9.34 5.84
C SER A 311 -15.31 8.35 6.65
N THR A 312 -16.51 8.05 6.19
CA THR A 312 -17.40 7.07 6.80
C THR A 312 -17.95 6.14 5.73
N THR A 313 -18.25 4.91 6.10
CA THR A 313 -18.93 3.94 5.24
C THR A 313 -20.17 3.39 5.95
N GLY A 314 -21.14 2.94 5.17
CA GLY A 314 -22.35 2.29 5.68
C GLY A 314 -23.26 3.19 6.50
N SER A 315 -24.17 2.57 7.23
CA SER A 315 -25.20 3.26 8.02
C SER A 315 -24.75 3.42 9.48
N LEU A 316 -24.60 4.68 9.92
CA LEU A 316 -24.25 5.04 11.30
C LEU A 316 -25.43 5.73 11.99
N ARG A 317 -25.50 5.63 13.32
CA ARG A 317 -26.56 6.21 14.15
C ARG A 317 -26.04 6.71 15.49
N ALA A 318 -26.67 7.74 16.03
CA ALA A 318 -26.44 8.20 17.39
C ALA A 318 -27.44 7.52 18.35
N TYR A 319 -27.01 7.27 19.59
CA TYR A 319 -27.80 6.61 20.63
C TYR A 319 -27.72 7.38 21.94
N ASN A 320 -28.89 7.79 22.48
CA ASN A 320 -29.03 8.38 23.82
C ASN A 320 -30.28 7.78 24.55
N GLY A 321 -30.30 6.47 24.76
CA GLY A 321 -31.49 5.72 25.24
C GLY A 321 -32.45 5.32 24.12
N GLY A 322 -32.30 5.87 22.91
CA GLY A 322 -32.96 5.55 21.66
C GLY A 322 -32.07 5.86 20.49
N GLY A 323 -32.47 5.45 19.28
CA GLY A 323 -31.68 5.72 18.08
C GLY A 323 -32.06 7.07 17.45
N LEU A 324 -31.09 7.94 17.21
CA LEU A 324 -31.22 9.24 16.57
C LEU A 324 -30.58 9.23 15.19
N THR A 325 -31.25 9.79 14.19
CA THR A 325 -30.73 9.90 12.83
C THR A 325 -29.61 10.94 12.78
N ILE A 326 -28.48 10.56 12.22
CA ILE A 326 -27.33 11.44 11.98
C ILE A 326 -27.59 12.24 10.69
N SER A 327 -27.40 13.55 10.75
CA SER A 327 -27.44 14.44 9.59
C SER A 327 -26.07 14.73 9.00
N SER A 328 -25.01 14.77 9.83
CA SER A 328 -23.63 14.89 9.37
C SER A 328 -22.63 14.39 10.40
N ILE A 329 -21.45 13.98 9.93
CA ILE A 329 -20.28 13.68 10.76
C ILE A 329 -19.11 14.47 10.17
N ILE A 330 -18.48 15.31 10.99
CA ILE A 330 -17.33 16.11 10.56
C ILE A 330 -16.15 15.93 11.51
N LEU A 331 -14.96 16.11 11.00
CA LEU A 331 -13.73 16.17 11.77
C LEU A 331 -13.64 17.55 12.45
N ASN A 332 -13.96 17.62 13.73
CA ASN A 332 -13.89 18.86 14.50
C ASN A 332 -12.44 19.26 14.79
N SER A 333 -11.62 18.31 15.21
CA SER A 333 -10.17 18.48 15.39
C SER A 333 -9.46 17.14 15.26
N ALA A 334 -8.20 17.18 14.85
CA ALA A 334 -7.36 15.99 14.78
C ALA A 334 -5.90 16.31 15.11
N SER A 335 -5.22 15.29 15.60
CA SER A 335 -3.78 15.20 15.72
C SER A 335 -3.33 13.83 15.18
N VAL A 336 -2.05 13.60 15.14
CA VAL A 336 -1.49 12.27 14.79
C VAL A 336 -1.86 11.17 15.80
N ALA A 337 -2.34 11.51 17.01
CA ALA A 337 -2.65 10.56 18.09
C ALA A 337 -4.15 10.34 18.31
N GLY A 338 -5.01 11.11 17.67
CA GLY A 338 -6.46 10.99 17.85
C GLY A 338 -7.25 12.07 17.15
N ALA A 339 -8.57 11.93 17.18
CA ALA A 339 -9.51 12.85 16.55
C ALA A 339 -10.72 13.08 17.42
N CYS A 340 -11.29 14.29 17.35
CA CYS A 340 -12.59 14.64 17.87
C CYS A 340 -13.55 14.81 16.70
N LEU A 341 -14.64 14.07 16.70
CA LEU A 341 -15.71 14.22 15.70
C LEU A 341 -16.87 14.99 16.28
N GLN A 342 -17.44 15.89 15.49
CA GLN A 342 -18.76 16.46 15.73
C GLN A 342 -19.77 15.69 14.92
N VAL A 343 -20.76 15.11 15.59
CA VAL A 343 -21.82 14.34 14.99
C VAL A 343 -23.12 15.12 15.20
N ALA A 344 -23.73 15.57 14.10
CA ALA A 344 -25.00 16.27 14.14
C ALA A 344 -26.17 15.30 13.95
N THR A 345 -27.24 15.55 14.68
CA THR A 345 -28.52 14.84 14.58
C THR A 345 -29.64 15.80 14.16
N SER A 346 -30.73 15.29 13.63
CA SER A 346 -31.88 16.12 13.23
C SER A 346 -32.58 16.79 14.42
N SER A 347 -32.61 16.12 15.58
CA SER A 347 -33.20 16.58 16.86
C SER A 347 -32.98 15.51 17.94
N GLY A 348 -33.43 15.76 19.13
CA GLY A 348 -33.60 14.75 20.19
C GLY A 348 -32.46 14.66 21.20
N LEU A 349 -31.56 15.63 21.21
CA LEU A 349 -30.54 15.78 22.23
C LEU A 349 -30.86 16.89 23.20
N SER A 350 -30.38 16.78 24.44
CA SER A 350 -30.24 17.86 25.40
C SER A 350 -28.79 18.08 25.74
N SER A 351 -28.39 19.33 26.00
CA SER A 351 -27.01 19.62 26.39
C SER A 351 -26.59 18.75 27.58
N LYS A 352 -25.45 18.11 27.49
CA LYS A 352 -24.83 17.17 28.44
C LYS A 352 -25.38 15.73 28.38
N ASP A 353 -26.34 15.40 27.51
CA ASP A 353 -26.70 13.99 27.29
C ASP A 353 -25.49 13.14 26.97
N ALA A 354 -25.37 11.97 27.57
CA ALA A 354 -24.45 10.93 27.13
C ALA A 354 -24.95 10.35 25.80
N VAL A 355 -24.08 10.34 24.80
CA VAL A 355 -24.44 9.88 23.45
C VAL A 355 -23.36 8.94 22.94
N SER A 356 -23.78 7.87 22.26
CA SER A 356 -22.86 6.95 21.60
C SER A 356 -23.03 7.05 20.08
N LEU A 357 -21.93 7.04 19.34
CA LEU A 357 -21.90 6.81 17.90
C LEU A 357 -21.78 5.31 17.66
N GLY A 358 -22.67 4.74 16.86
CA GLY A 358 -22.67 3.30 16.58
C GLY A 358 -23.17 2.96 15.19
N GLN A 359 -23.09 1.70 14.84
CA GLN A 359 -23.64 1.12 13.62
C GLN A 359 -25.16 1.06 13.70
N ASN A 360 -25.85 1.14 12.56
CA ASN A 360 -27.30 1.12 12.45
C ASN A 360 -27.75 -0.07 11.59
N ASN A 361 -27.80 -1.26 12.20
CA ASN A 361 -28.09 -2.52 11.52
C ASN A 361 -27.21 -2.78 10.28
N ASP A 362 -25.95 -2.38 10.36
CA ASP A 362 -24.97 -2.48 9.29
C ASP A 362 -23.59 -2.80 9.88
N SER A 363 -23.20 -4.07 9.82
CA SER A 363 -21.95 -4.58 10.39
C SER A 363 -20.69 -4.05 9.69
N ASP A 364 -20.82 -3.52 8.47
CA ASP A 364 -19.72 -2.98 7.68
C ASP A 364 -19.57 -1.46 7.83
N ALA A 365 -20.56 -0.81 8.48
CA ALA A 365 -20.46 0.64 8.74
C ALA A 365 -19.23 0.97 9.59
N SER A 366 -18.49 2.00 9.23
CA SER A 366 -17.25 2.37 9.90
C SER A 366 -16.94 3.86 9.84
N VAL A 367 -16.13 4.31 10.78
CA VAL A 367 -15.40 5.59 10.74
C VAL A 367 -13.98 5.29 10.29
N GLN A 368 -13.45 6.07 9.36
CA GLN A 368 -12.16 5.85 8.73
C GLN A 368 -11.31 7.12 8.79
N PHE A 369 -10.05 6.96 9.16
CA PHE A 369 -9.06 8.03 9.22
C PHE A 369 -7.93 7.71 8.24
N THR A 370 -7.61 8.66 7.34
CA THR A 370 -6.63 8.46 6.27
C THR A 370 -5.52 9.50 6.33
N ALA A 371 -4.28 9.04 6.40
CA ALA A 371 -3.05 9.84 6.31
C ALA A 371 -2.07 9.20 5.30
N GLU A 372 -2.56 8.72 4.15
CA GLU A 372 -1.73 8.12 3.09
C GLU A 372 -0.74 9.13 2.47
N LEU A 373 0.34 8.59 1.85
CA LEU A 373 1.36 9.37 1.13
C LEU A 373 0.89 9.79 -0.25
#